data_bf1408958d54d95ec81a97fb28195d23
#
_entry.id   bf1408958d54d95ec81a97fb28195d23
#
_cell.length_a   1.000
_cell.length_b   1.000
_cell.length_c   1.000
_cell.angle_alpha   90.00
_cell.angle_beta   90.00
_cell.angle_gamma   90.00
#
_symmetry.space_group_name_H-M   'P 1'
#
loop_
_entity.id
_entity.type
_entity.pdbx_description
1 polymer ?
#
loop_
_entity_poly.entity_id
_entity_poly.type
_entity_poly.pdbx_seq_one_letter_code
_entity_poly.pdbx_strand_id
1 'polypeptide(L)' 'MDSYRAVGLAEGWIHTEDEYEVINAWQYLHDTKLAYKLQGWFGRTARNLLDAGVITDTNEQNDKLIERMRKASDW' A
#
# COMPACT_ATOMS: atom_id res chain seq x y z
N MET A 1 -3.69 -6.56 10.84
CA MET A 1 -4.24 -7.27 9.65
C MET A 1 -3.24 -8.32 9.20
N ASP A 2 -3.71 -9.47 8.74
CA ASP A 2 -2.83 -10.51 8.20
C ASP A 2 -2.99 -10.63 6.67
N SER A 3 -2.11 -11.41 6.04
CA SER A 3 -2.10 -11.55 4.57
C SER A 3 -3.38 -12.19 4.04
N TYR A 4 -3.92 -13.18 4.75
CA TYR A 4 -5.14 -13.88 4.35
C TYR A 4 -6.32 -12.91 4.30
N ARG A 5 -6.50 -12.12 5.36
CA ARG A 5 -7.58 -11.15 5.43
C ARG A 5 -7.41 -10.05 4.39
N ALA A 6 -6.18 -9.56 4.21
CA ALA A 6 -5.90 -8.50 3.24
C ALA A 6 -6.23 -8.97 1.82
N VAL A 7 -5.80 -10.17 1.44
CA VAL A 7 -6.10 -10.75 0.12
C VAL A 7 -7.60 -10.96 -0.04
N GLY A 8 -8.25 -11.49 0.98
CA GLY A 8 -9.70 -11.74 0.94
C GLY A 8 -10.52 -10.48 0.78
N LEU A 9 -10.15 -9.40 1.46
CA LEU A 9 -10.82 -8.10 1.32
C LEU A 9 -10.56 -7.51 -0.06
N ALA A 10 -9.34 -7.61 -0.57
CA ALA A 10 -8.98 -7.08 -1.88
C ALA A 10 -9.68 -7.83 -3.01
N GLU A 11 -9.81 -9.15 -2.90
CA GLU A 11 -10.50 -9.97 -3.90
C GLU A 11 -12.02 -9.96 -3.74
N GLY A 12 -12.52 -9.53 -2.58
CA GLY A 12 -13.94 -9.41 -2.32
C GLY A 12 -14.64 -10.66 -1.80
N TRP A 13 -13.89 -11.74 -1.48
CA TRP A 13 -14.50 -12.92 -0.89
C TRP A 13 -14.59 -12.86 0.64
N ILE A 14 -13.91 -11.91 1.27
CA ILE A 14 -14.21 -11.52 2.65
C ILE A 14 -15.07 -10.27 2.57
N HIS A 15 -16.32 -10.39 3.04
CA HIS A 15 -17.28 -9.30 2.97
C HIS A 15 -17.06 -8.31 4.12
N THR A 16 -17.15 -7.02 3.82
CA THR A 16 -17.17 -5.94 4.81
C THR A 16 -18.03 -4.80 4.30
N GLU A 17 -18.69 -4.11 5.21
CA GLU A 17 -19.44 -2.89 4.89
C GLU A 17 -18.58 -1.63 5.09
N ASP A 18 -17.38 -1.79 5.66
CA ASP A 18 -16.46 -0.69 5.94
C ASP A 18 -15.45 -0.55 4.80
N GLU A 19 -15.62 0.51 4.01
CA GLU A 19 -14.70 0.80 2.90
C GLU A 19 -13.28 1.02 3.37
N TYR A 20 -13.09 1.54 4.57
CA TYR A 20 -11.73 1.74 5.13
C TYR A 20 -11.01 0.42 5.38
N GLU A 21 -11.73 -0.65 5.68
CA GLU A 21 -11.11 -1.98 5.81
C GLU A 21 -10.52 -2.43 4.49
N VAL A 22 -11.21 -2.19 3.38
CA VAL A 22 -10.70 -2.54 2.04
C VAL A 22 -9.47 -1.69 1.70
N ILE A 23 -9.53 -0.39 1.99
CA ILE A 23 -8.39 0.51 1.78
C ILE A 23 -7.20 0.07 2.62
N ASN A 24 -7.42 -0.27 3.89
CA ASN A 24 -6.36 -0.76 4.78
C ASN A 24 -5.77 -2.08 4.27
N ALA A 25 -6.59 -2.95 3.69
CA ALA A 25 -6.11 -4.19 3.08
C ALA A 25 -5.17 -3.91 1.92
N TRP A 26 -5.52 -2.98 1.03
CA TRP A 26 -4.66 -2.59 -0.07
C TRP A 26 -3.38 -1.91 0.41
N GLN A 27 -3.48 -1.07 1.45
CA GLN A 27 -2.30 -0.46 2.07
C GLN A 27 -1.35 -1.52 2.61
N TYR A 28 -1.90 -2.52 3.31
CA TYR A 28 -1.13 -3.65 3.83
C TYR A 28 -0.44 -4.43 2.71
N LEU A 29 -1.18 -4.73 1.64
CA LEU A 29 -0.64 -5.47 0.49
C LEU A 29 0.49 -4.69 -0.19
N HIS A 30 0.36 -3.38 -0.26
CA HIS A 30 1.41 -2.52 -0.79
C HIS A 30 2.61 -2.47 0.14
N ASP A 31 2.40 -2.21 1.43
CA ASP A 31 3.49 -2.04 2.40
C ASP A 31 4.34 -3.30 2.55
N THR A 32 3.71 -4.47 2.49
CA THR A 32 4.41 -5.76 2.57
C THR A 32 4.97 -6.22 1.24
N LYS A 33 4.72 -5.47 0.16
CA LYS A 33 5.07 -5.84 -1.23
C LYS A 33 4.33 -7.06 -1.75
N LEU A 34 3.38 -7.57 -0.99
CA LEU A 34 2.63 -8.76 -1.37
C LEU A 34 1.83 -8.55 -2.64
N ALA A 35 1.27 -7.34 -2.84
CA ALA A 35 0.52 -7.00 -4.05
C ALA A 35 1.34 -7.25 -5.32
N TYR A 36 2.66 -7.07 -5.25
CA TYR A 36 3.56 -7.20 -6.40
C TYR A 36 4.10 -8.62 -6.58
N LYS A 37 3.80 -9.51 -5.64
CA LYS A 37 4.18 -10.93 -5.68
C LYS A 37 3.01 -11.83 -6.08
N LEU A 38 1.79 -11.31 -6.01
CA LEU A 38 0.58 -12.02 -6.39
C LEU A 38 0.32 -11.85 -7.90
N GLN A 39 -0.89 -12.19 -8.34
CA GLN A 39 -1.25 -12.04 -9.76
C GLN A 39 -1.13 -10.57 -10.19
N GLY A 40 -0.83 -10.37 -11.48
CA GLY A 40 -0.53 -9.03 -12.01
C GLY A 40 -1.58 -7.96 -11.74
N TRP A 41 -2.87 -8.34 -11.65
CA TRP A 41 -3.93 -7.36 -11.39
C TRP A 41 -3.83 -6.73 -10.00
N PHE A 42 -3.28 -7.46 -9.00
CA PHE A 42 -3.03 -6.89 -7.67
C PHE A 42 -2.05 -5.72 -7.75
N GLY A 43 -0.94 -5.92 -8.45
CA GLY A 43 0.06 -4.86 -8.60
C GLY A 43 -0.48 -3.66 -9.35
N ARG A 44 -1.24 -3.90 -10.42
CA ARG A 44 -1.85 -2.81 -11.19
C ARG A 44 -2.87 -2.02 -10.38
N THR A 45 -3.71 -2.73 -9.62
CA THR A 45 -4.70 -2.07 -8.77
C THR A 45 -4.03 -1.25 -7.66
N ALA A 46 -3.03 -1.83 -7.01
CA ALA A 46 -2.27 -1.12 -5.97
C ALA A 46 -1.63 0.14 -6.54
N ARG A 47 -1.05 0.06 -7.73
CA ARG A 47 -0.45 1.21 -8.40
C ARG A 47 -1.48 2.29 -8.70
N ASN A 48 -2.66 1.89 -9.19
CA ASN A 48 -3.75 2.83 -9.45
C ASN A 48 -4.20 3.53 -8.18
N LEU A 49 -4.28 2.81 -7.07
CA LEU A 49 -4.66 3.38 -5.79
C LEU A 49 -3.60 4.34 -5.25
N LEU A 50 -2.33 4.04 -5.47
CA LEU A 50 -1.23 4.97 -5.15
C LEU A 50 -1.34 6.25 -5.97
N ASP A 51 -1.55 6.12 -7.27
CA ASP A 51 -1.66 7.26 -8.17
C ASP A 51 -2.88 8.13 -7.83
N ALA A 52 -3.96 7.52 -7.37
CA ALA A 52 -5.17 8.22 -6.96
C ALA A 52 -5.07 8.81 -5.53
N GLY A 53 -4.02 8.48 -4.78
CA GLY A 53 -3.85 8.96 -3.40
C GLY A 53 -4.70 8.22 -2.38
N VAL A 54 -5.31 7.08 -2.75
CA VAL A 54 -6.13 6.28 -1.83
C VAL A 54 -5.25 5.54 -0.83
N ILE A 55 -4.12 5.02 -1.29
CA ILE A 55 -3.08 4.45 -0.43
C ILE A 55 -1.80 5.25 -0.62
N THR A 56 -0.87 5.11 0.32
CA THR A 56 0.38 5.88 0.32
C THR A 56 1.58 4.96 0.32
N ASP A 57 2.67 5.41 -0.30
CA ASP A 57 3.94 4.71 -0.26
C ASP A 57 4.77 5.28 0.88
N THR A 58 4.62 4.68 2.07
CA THR A 58 5.33 5.14 3.26
C THR A 58 6.84 4.99 3.14
N ASN A 59 7.30 3.98 2.42
CA ASN A 59 8.73 3.79 2.17
C ASN A 59 9.31 4.91 1.34
N GLU A 60 8.60 5.32 0.28
CA GLU A 60 9.02 6.44 -0.56
C GLU A 60 9.03 7.74 0.22
N GLN A 61 8.02 7.99 1.05
CA GLN A 61 7.97 9.17 1.91
C GLN A 61 9.12 9.19 2.90
N ASN A 62 9.45 8.05 3.50
CA ASN A 62 10.57 7.95 4.42
C ASN A 62 11.90 8.23 3.71
N ASP A 63 12.08 7.72 2.49
CA ASP A 63 13.27 7.99 1.69
C ASP A 63 13.40 9.48 1.37
N LYS A 64 12.30 10.14 1.04
CA LYS A 64 12.30 11.59 0.78
C LYS A 64 12.63 12.39 2.05
N LEU A 65 12.12 11.96 3.20
CA LEU A 65 12.45 12.58 4.48
C LEU A 65 13.93 12.41 4.82
N ILE A 66 14.48 11.23 4.59
CA ILE A 66 15.89 10.95 4.81
C ILE A 66 16.75 11.83 3.91
N GLU A 67 16.38 11.98 2.64
CA GLU A 67 17.08 12.86 1.71
C GLU A 67 17.06 14.32 2.17
N ARG A 68 15.91 14.79 2.65
CA ARG A 68 15.79 16.15 3.19
C ARG A 68 16.71 16.35 4.40
N MET A 69 16.74 15.36 5.28
CA MET A 69 17.61 15.40 6.46
C MET A 69 19.08 15.41 6.07
N ARG A 70 19.46 14.63 5.06
CA ARG A 70 20.84 14.62 4.52
C ARG A 70 21.20 15.97 3.94
N LYS A 71 20.32 16.58 3.14
CA LYS A 71 20.56 17.90 2.56
C LYS A 71 20.65 18.97 3.62
N ALA A 72 19.84 18.89 4.67
CA ALA A 72 19.86 19.84 5.77
C ALA A 72 21.14 19.74 6.61
N SER A 73 21.76 18.56 6.65
CA SER A 73 23.00 18.36 7.41
C SER A 73 24.27 18.48 6.56
N ASP A 74 24.12 18.68 5.27
CA ASP A 74 25.23 18.80 4.33
C ASP A 74 25.55 20.28 4.06
N TRP A 75 26.07 20.93 5.08
CA TRP A 75 26.54 22.31 4.98
C TRP A 75 28.03 22.43 5.24
#